data_f2c77aa8e40648f11bb30dc50a5890f7
#
_entry.id   f2c77aa8e40648f11bb30dc50a5890f7
#
_cell.length_a   1.000
_cell.length_b   1.000
_cell.length_c   1.000
_cell.angle_alpha   90.00
_cell.angle_beta   90.00
_cell.angle_gamma   90.00
#
_symmetry.space_group_name_H-M   'P 1'
#
loop_
_entity.id
_entity.type
_entity.pdbx_description
1 polymer ?
#
loop_
_entity_poly.entity_id
_entity_poly.type
_entity_poly.pdbx_seq_one_letter_code
_entity_poly.pdbx_strand_id
1 'polypeptide(L)'
;MLIIINHKQIFNLVFMKTHKELSSLYKELKNNFKDDFTTRIHRSLSWFAKSERENEPDANFVFLWISFNGAYSNQEHNHGYNIRSDFFTLIYYYGKKEIDEIIEKNFKDEIYPILSNEYLMESYWHGKGY
;
A
#
# COMPACT_ATOMS: atom_id res chain seq x y z
N MET A 1 -25.93 14.21 8.32
CA MET A 1 -24.68 14.44 9.08
C MET A 1 -23.56 13.76 8.31
N LEU A 2 -22.81 14.51 7.51
CA LEU A 2 -21.62 14.01 6.78
C LEU A 2 -20.55 13.73 7.83
N ILE A 3 -20.32 12.45 8.11
CA ILE A 3 -19.14 12.05 8.88
C ILE A 3 -17.95 12.23 7.93
N ILE A 4 -17.28 13.37 8.04
CA ILE A 4 -15.96 13.57 7.43
C ILE A 4 -15.03 12.65 8.22
N ILE A 5 -14.91 11.41 7.76
CA ILE A 5 -13.91 10.49 8.29
C ILE A 5 -12.58 11.06 7.85
N ASN A 6 -11.85 11.62 8.80
CA ASN A 6 -10.55 12.20 8.57
C ASN A 6 -9.61 11.10 8.06
N HIS A 7 -8.91 11.35 6.94
CA HIS A 7 -7.94 10.41 6.37
C HIS A 7 -6.94 9.84 7.39
N LYS A 8 -6.60 10.62 8.40
CA LYS A 8 -5.76 10.19 9.52
C LYS A 8 -6.42 9.08 10.37
N GLN A 9 -7.74 9.09 10.52
CA GLN A 9 -8.46 8.03 11.23
C GLN A 9 -8.52 6.73 10.41
N ILE A 10 -8.67 6.83 9.08
CA ILE A 10 -8.63 5.67 8.19
C ILE A 10 -7.22 5.05 8.23
N PHE A 11 -6.17 5.87 8.20
CA PHE A 11 -4.79 5.39 8.21
C PHE A 11 -4.43 4.66 9.51
N ASN A 12 -4.73 5.25 10.68
CA ASN A 12 -4.53 4.61 11.98
C ASN A 12 -5.37 3.32 12.16
N LEU A 13 -6.49 3.22 11.44
CA LEU A 13 -7.34 2.04 11.43
C LEU A 13 -6.80 0.91 10.54
N VAL A 14 -5.99 1.20 9.53
CA VAL A 14 -5.51 0.23 8.54
C VAL A 14 -4.17 -0.38 8.94
N PHE A 15 -3.39 0.30 9.77
CA PHE A 15 -2.05 -0.16 10.10
C PHE A 15 -2.07 -1.38 11.03
N MET A 16 -1.54 -2.51 10.55
CA MET A 16 -1.44 -3.81 11.24
C MET A 16 -2.76 -4.52 11.56
N LYS A 17 -3.79 -4.30 10.76
CA LYS A 17 -5.07 -5.01 10.92
C LYS A 17 -5.10 -6.29 10.09
N THR A 18 -5.77 -7.29 10.67
CA THR A 18 -6.10 -8.53 9.95
C THR A 18 -7.11 -8.28 8.83
N HIS A 19 -7.17 -9.19 7.86
CA HIS A 19 -8.21 -9.17 6.84
C HIS A 19 -9.62 -9.08 7.44
N LYS A 20 -9.86 -9.77 8.55
CA LYS A 20 -11.18 -9.77 9.22
C LYS A 20 -11.58 -8.38 9.69
N GLU A 21 -10.65 -7.65 10.31
CA GLU A 21 -10.88 -6.29 10.81
C GLU A 21 -11.09 -5.30 9.66
N LEU A 22 -10.24 -5.37 8.62
CA LEU A 22 -10.37 -4.52 7.45
C LEU A 22 -11.67 -4.78 6.68
N SER A 23 -12.08 -6.05 6.57
CA SER A 23 -13.35 -6.42 5.92
C SER A 23 -14.56 -5.93 6.68
N SER A 24 -14.52 -5.90 8.01
CA SER A 24 -15.59 -5.32 8.82
C SER A 24 -15.70 -3.82 8.59
N LEU A 25 -14.58 -3.11 8.63
CA LEU A 25 -14.53 -1.68 8.34
C LEU A 25 -15.03 -1.37 6.91
N TYR A 26 -14.61 -2.15 5.93
CA TYR A 26 -15.06 -2.01 4.56
C TYR A 26 -16.60 -2.15 4.44
N LYS A 27 -17.19 -3.15 5.11
CA LYS A 27 -18.66 -3.34 5.09
C LYS A 27 -19.43 -2.15 5.67
N GLU A 28 -18.88 -1.52 6.68
CA GLU A 28 -19.48 -0.32 7.29
C GLU A 28 -19.40 0.90 6.38
N LEU A 29 -18.28 1.05 5.67
CA LEU A 29 -17.96 2.26 4.92
C LEU A 29 -18.31 2.20 3.43
N LYS A 30 -18.48 1.01 2.83
CA LYS A 30 -18.60 0.83 1.38
C LYS A 30 -19.70 1.68 0.72
N ASN A 31 -20.80 1.92 1.41
CA ASN A 31 -21.92 2.68 0.88
C ASN A 31 -21.63 4.20 0.77
N ASN A 32 -20.52 4.66 1.35
CA ASN A 32 -20.08 6.05 1.28
C ASN A 32 -19.15 6.33 0.09
N PHE A 33 -18.80 5.30 -0.69
CA PHE A 33 -17.84 5.38 -1.78
C PHE A 33 -18.48 5.00 -3.12
N LYS A 34 -17.83 5.46 -4.21
CA LYS A 34 -18.22 5.08 -5.57
C LYS A 34 -17.99 3.58 -5.82
N ASP A 35 -18.77 2.99 -6.71
CA ASP A 35 -18.73 1.56 -7.06
C ASP A 35 -17.34 1.10 -7.53
N ASP A 36 -16.64 1.92 -8.30
CA ASP A 36 -15.30 1.64 -8.75
C ASP A 36 -14.31 1.48 -7.59
N PHE A 37 -14.32 2.43 -6.65
CA PHE A 37 -13.48 2.37 -5.45
C PHE A 37 -13.84 1.15 -4.59
N THR A 38 -15.11 0.88 -4.38
CA THR A 38 -15.55 -0.28 -3.59
C THR A 38 -15.14 -1.59 -4.21
N THR A 39 -15.19 -1.71 -5.54
CA THR A 39 -14.74 -2.90 -6.28
C THR A 39 -13.24 -3.13 -6.12
N ARG A 40 -12.44 -2.06 -6.22
CA ARG A 40 -10.98 -2.14 -6.03
C ARG A 40 -10.61 -2.58 -4.63
N ILE A 41 -11.20 -1.96 -3.60
CA ILE A 41 -10.95 -2.34 -2.21
C ILE A 41 -11.40 -3.76 -1.92
N HIS A 42 -12.53 -4.19 -2.44
CA HIS A 42 -12.99 -5.58 -2.31
C HIS A 42 -11.98 -6.58 -2.88
N ARG A 43 -11.45 -6.31 -4.07
CA ARG A 43 -10.40 -7.15 -4.71
C ARG A 43 -9.11 -7.14 -3.91
N SER A 44 -8.67 -5.99 -3.46
CA SER A 44 -7.50 -5.83 -2.59
C SER A 44 -7.63 -6.67 -1.33
N LEU A 45 -8.73 -6.55 -0.59
CA LEU A 45 -9.01 -7.35 0.60
C LEU A 45 -9.05 -8.85 0.32
N SER A 46 -9.58 -9.26 -0.84
CA SER A 46 -9.62 -10.66 -1.25
C SER A 46 -8.23 -11.27 -1.43
N TRP A 47 -7.27 -10.52 -2.00
CA TRP A 47 -5.88 -10.94 -2.13
C TRP A 47 -5.14 -10.89 -0.80
N PHE A 48 -5.42 -9.89 0.03
CA PHE A 48 -4.90 -9.82 1.39
C PHE A 48 -5.33 -11.01 2.24
N ALA A 49 -6.60 -11.46 2.12
CA ALA A 49 -7.06 -12.68 2.77
C ALA A 49 -6.32 -13.94 2.31
N LYS A 50 -5.84 -13.97 1.07
CA LYS A 50 -5.01 -15.09 0.57
C LYS A 50 -3.61 -15.04 1.18
N SER A 51 -3.02 -13.85 1.26
CA SER A 51 -1.70 -13.70 1.86
C SER A 51 -1.66 -14.16 3.32
N GLU A 52 -2.68 -13.85 4.12
CA GLU A 52 -2.75 -14.29 5.52
C GLU A 52 -2.81 -15.82 5.71
N ARG A 53 -3.20 -16.54 4.66
CA ARG A 53 -3.31 -18.01 4.68
C ARG A 53 -2.15 -18.72 3.98
N GLU A 54 -1.28 -17.95 3.37
CA GLU A 54 -0.14 -18.47 2.63
C GLU A 54 1.07 -18.63 3.56
N ASN A 55 1.72 -19.77 3.49
CA ASN A 55 2.91 -20.07 4.29
C ASN A 55 4.21 -19.97 3.48
N GLU A 56 4.11 -20.02 2.16
CA GLU A 56 5.26 -19.88 1.29
C GLU A 56 5.58 -18.38 1.11
N PRO A 57 6.81 -17.90 1.47
CA PRO A 57 7.13 -16.48 1.51
C PRO A 57 6.99 -15.75 0.17
N ASP A 58 7.42 -16.37 -0.93
CA ASP A 58 7.37 -15.75 -2.25
C ASP A 58 5.92 -15.60 -2.74
N ALA A 59 5.09 -16.62 -2.53
CA ALA A 59 3.67 -16.57 -2.84
C ALA A 59 2.94 -15.55 -1.95
N ASN A 60 3.27 -15.49 -0.67
CA ASN A 60 2.75 -14.48 0.26
C ASN A 60 3.06 -13.07 -0.25
N PHE A 61 4.34 -12.81 -0.62
CA PHE A 61 4.75 -11.53 -1.18
C PHE A 61 3.95 -11.17 -2.45
N VAL A 62 3.77 -12.12 -3.37
CA VAL A 62 2.97 -11.89 -4.59
C VAL A 62 1.54 -11.52 -4.26
N PHE A 63 0.89 -12.19 -3.31
CA PHE A 63 -0.49 -11.87 -2.92
C PHE A 63 -0.60 -10.49 -2.25
N LEU A 64 0.37 -10.13 -1.40
CA LEU A 64 0.45 -8.79 -0.81
C LEU A 64 0.67 -7.72 -1.88
N TRP A 65 1.54 -7.98 -2.85
CA TRP A 65 1.81 -7.07 -3.96
C TRP A 65 0.57 -6.84 -4.84
N ILE A 66 -0.18 -7.89 -5.17
CA ILE A 66 -1.44 -7.78 -5.93
C ILE A 66 -2.48 -7.02 -5.10
N SER A 67 -2.59 -7.32 -3.81
CA SER A 67 -3.49 -6.61 -2.90
C SER A 67 -3.20 -5.13 -2.87
N PHE A 68 -1.95 -4.76 -2.67
CA PHE A 68 -1.49 -3.38 -2.65
C PHE A 68 -1.79 -2.65 -3.97
N ASN A 69 -1.42 -3.24 -5.11
CA ASN A 69 -1.69 -2.66 -6.42
C ASN A 69 -3.19 -2.50 -6.68
N GLY A 70 -4.02 -3.45 -6.23
CA GLY A 70 -5.47 -3.35 -6.33
C GLY A 70 -6.05 -2.16 -5.56
N ALA A 71 -5.45 -1.79 -4.44
CA ALA A 71 -5.93 -0.70 -3.61
C ALA A 71 -5.75 0.67 -4.27
N TYR A 72 -4.60 0.93 -4.89
CA TYR A 72 -4.31 2.25 -5.47
C TYR A 72 -4.58 2.37 -6.98
N SER A 73 -4.69 1.25 -7.71
CA SER A 73 -4.90 1.28 -9.15
C SER A 73 -6.22 1.97 -9.50
N ASN A 74 -6.15 3.07 -10.24
CA ASN A 74 -7.32 3.76 -10.77
C ASN A 74 -7.34 3.63 -12.29
N GLN A 75 -8.51 3.34 -12.87
CA GLN A 75 -8.68 3.22 -14.32
C GLN A 75 -8.82 4.58 -15.03
N GLU A 76 -9.03 5.65 -14.29
CA GLU A 76 -9.04 7.00 -14.88
C GLU A 76 -7.60 7.40 -15.24
N HIS A 77 -7.15 6.95 -16.40
CA HIS A 77 -5.95 7.45 -17.06
C HIS A 77 -6.18 8.89 -17.55
N ASN A 78 -6.26 9.83 -16.65
CA ASN A 78 -6.13 11.23 -17.02
C ASN A 78 -4.64 11.49 -17.29
N HIS A 79 -4.34 11.75 -18.54
CA HIS A 79 -3.02 12.05 -19.07
C HIS A 79 -2.25 13.01 -18.15
N GLY A 80 -1.16 12.54 -17.56
CA GLY A 80 -0.20 13.36 -16.87
C GLY A 80 -0.10 13.22 -15.35
N TYR A 81 -1.03 12.54 -14.68
CA TYR A 81 -0.94 12.30 -13.25
C TYR A 81 -0.29 10.95 -12.92
N ASN A 82 0.73 10.98 -12.10
CA ASN A 82 1.35 9.76 -11.59
C ASN A 82 0.62 9.29 -10.32
N ILE A 83 -0.49 8.58 -10.52
CA ILE A 83 -1.36 8.05 -9.44
C ILE A 83 -0.57 7.31 -8.37
N ARG A 84 0.48 6.60 -8.76
CA ARG A 84 1.36 5.90 -7.82
C ARG A 84 2.11 6.87 -6.92
N SER A 85 2.66 7.95 -7.48
CA SER A 85 3.34 8.99 -6.72
C SER A 85 2.41 9.67 -5.73
N ASP A 86 1.19 10.00 -6.14
CA ASP A 86 0.19 10.62 -5.27
C ASP A 86 -0.22 9.69 -4.13
N PHE A 87 -0.39 8.39 -4.42
CA PHE A 87 -0.70 7.40 -3.40
C PHE A 87 0.45 7.23 -2.39
N PHE A 88 1.69 7.15 -2.83
CA PHE A 88 2.85 7.12 -1.93
C PHE A 88 3.01 8.40 -1.12
N THR A 89 2.69 9.55 -1.70
CA THR A 89 2.67 10.83 -0.99
C THR A 89 1.64 10.82 0.15
N LEU A 90 0.45 10.29 -0.11
CA LEU A 90 -0.57 10.13 0.93
C LEU A 90 -0.14 9.17 2.04
N ILE A 91 0.43 8.01 1.67
CA ILE A 91 0.97 7.05 2.65
C ILE A 91 2.05 7.72 3.50
N TYR A 92 2.99 8.41 2.89
CA TYR A 92 4.04 9.11 3.60
C TYR A 92 3.48 10.19 4.53
N TYR A 93 2.53 11.00 4.06
CA TYR A 93 1.95 12.08 4.85
C TYR A 93 1.22 11.57 6.09
N TYR A 94 0.44 10.50 5.97
CA TYR A 94 -0.39 9.99 7.05
C TYR A 94 0.26 8.89 7.90
N GLY A 95 1.24 8.18 7.36
CA GLY A 95 1.83 6.98 7.97
C GLY A 95 3.33 7.02 8.19
N LYS A 96 3.97 8.17 7.94
CA LYS A 96 5.42 8.27 8.05
C LYS A 96 5.97 7.73 9.36
N LYS A 97 5.38 8.13 10.47
CA LYS A 97 5.87 7.74 11.79
C LYS A 97 5.82 6.23 12.00
N GLU A 98 4.70 5.62 11.65
CA GLU A 98 4.48 4.18 11.78
C GLU A 98 5.38 3.38 10.83
N ILE A 99 5.57 3.87 9.61
CA ILE A 99 6.48 3.26 8.63
C ILE A 99 7.92 3.36 9.11
N ASP A 100 8.37 4.52 9.54
CA ASP A 100 9.72 4.72 10.07
C ASP A 100 9.97 3.79 11.27
N GLU A 101 9.01 3.67 12.20
CA GLU A 101 9.13 2.77 13.33
C GLU A 101 9.23 1.29 12.93
N ILE A 102 8.48 0.86 11.92
CA ILE A 102 8.54 -0.52 11.41
C ILE A 102 9.89 -0.78 10.74
N ILE A 103 10.35 0.14 9.91
CA ILE A 103 11.65 0.03 9.23
C ILE A 103 12.77 -0.07 10.26
N GLU A 104 12.81 0.84 11.22
CA GLU A 104 13.87 0.88 12.24
C GLU A 104 13.87 -0.37 13.15
N LYS A 105 12.70 -0.90 13.49
CA LYS A 105 12.61 -2.05 14.40
C LYS A 105 12.82 -3.40 13.74
N ASN A 106 12.32 -3.55 12.51
CA ASN A 106 12.18 -4.88 11.91
C ASN A 106 13.00 -5.07 10.63
N PHE A 107 13.37 -4.00 9.93
CA PHE A 107 13.93 -4.09 8.57
C PHE A 107 15.19 -3.25 8.36
N LYS A 108 15.75 -2.65 9.41
CA LYS A 108 16.90 -1.77 9.31
C LYS A 108 18.08 -2.46 8.64
N ASP A 109 18.42 -3.65 9.13
CA ASP A 109 19.60 -4.38 8.69
C ASP A 109 19.45 -4.94 7.26
N GLU A 110 18.21 -5.13 6.80
CA GLU A 110 17.90 -5.60 5.45
C GLU A 110 17.78 -4.45 4.45
N ILE A 111 17.19 -3.33 4.85
CA ILE A 111 16.92 -2.21 3.94
C ILE A 111 18.17 -1.38 3.66
N TYR A 112 19.00 -1.10 4.65
CA TYR A 112 20.17 -0.24 4.44
C TYR A 112 21.18 -0.81 3.44
N PRO A 113 21.52 -2.11 3.44
CA PRO A 113 22.36 -2.70 2.39
C PRO A 113 21.75 -2.58 0.99
N ILE A 114 20.41 -2.67 0.87
CA ILE A 114 19.72 -2.50 -0.41
C ILE A 114 19.83 -1.05 -0.88
N LEU A 115 19.53 -0.09 0.00
CA LEU A 115 19.60 1.33 -0.32
C LEU A 115 21.02 1.84 -0.62
N SER A 116 22.04 1.20 -0.07
CA SER A 116 23.45 1.53 -0.33
C SER A 116 24.04 0.80 -1.54
N ASN A 117 23.29 -0.10 -2.17
CA ASN A 117 23.74 -0.84 -3.34
C ASN A 117 23.66 0.04 -4.59
N GLU A 118 24.82 0.45 -5.12
CA GLU A 118 24.90 1.33 -6.29
C GLU A 118 24.23 0.74 -7.55
N TYR A 119 24.20 -0.58 -7.70
CA TYR A 119 23.58 -1.26 -8.83
C TYR A 119 22.04 -1.17 -8.84
N LEU A 120 21.44 -0.81 -7.72
CA LEU A 120 19.98 -0.58 -7.61
C LEU A 120 19.60 0.88 -7.84
N MET A 121 20.58 1.78 -7.92
CA MET A 121 20.33 3.21 -8.13
C MET A 121 20.18 3.50 -9.63
N GLU A 122 19.13 4.23 -9.98
CA GLU A 122 18.88 4.70 -11.34
C GLU A 122 20.08 5.46 -11.90
N SER A 123 20.74 6.29 -11.08
CA SER A 123 21.93 7.06 -11.43
C SER A 123 23.12 6.20 -11.88
N TYR A 124 23.24 4.98 -11.40
CA TYR A 124 24.29 4.06 -11.84
C TYR A 124 24.15 3.70 -13.32
N TRP A 125 22.93 3.44 -13.77
CA TRP A 125 22.63 3.02 -15.14
C TRP A 125 22.61 4.19 -16.12
N HIS A 126 22.16 5.36 -15.70
CA HIS A 126 22.12 6.56 -16.53
C HIS A 126 23.43 7.35 -16.56
N GLY A 127 24.31 7.18 -15.57
CA GLY A 127 25.58 7.89 -15.49
C GLY A 127 26.74 7.22 -16.25
N LYS A 128 26.64 5.93 -16.55
CA LYS A 128 27.57 5.21 -17.40
C LYS A 128 26.99 5.13 -18.81
N GLY A 129 27.14 6.21 -19.60
CA GLY A 129 26.71 6.22 -20.99
C GLY A 129 27.27 4.99 -21.75
N TYR A 130 26.38 4.05 -21.99
CA TYR A 130 26.52 2.98 -22.96
C TYR A 130 25.83 3.41 -24.24
#